data_d6712a824177547658cd747ee90f59c8
#
_entry.id   d6712a824177547658cd747ee90f59c8
#
_cell.length_a   1.000
_cell.length_b   1.000
_cell.length_c   1.000
_cell.angle_alpha   90.00
_cell.angle_beta   90.00
_cell.angle_gamma   90.00
#
_symmetry.space_group_name_H-M   'P 1'
#
loop_
_entity.id
_entity.type
_entity.pdbx_description
1 polymer ?
#
loop_
_entity_poly.entity_id
_entity_poly.type
_entity_poly.pdbx_seq_one_letter_code
_entity_poly.pdbx_strand_id
1 'polypeptide(L)'
;MYRKLNEAALGAILEAGIAEFDRCGFQPASIAAVAKNAGVSVGVIYKYFGDKDTFFLACVRHSLELMDATLQEAAACGGPLAARMQRLILALIRQSRSHASYNAMYNEITSGSCRKYAGTLAREIESRTAALYTRLFDGAQQGGQLTERIEPQLFAFFFDNLLMMLQFSYSCEYYQERMQIFCGDAALDDTKMADRLTRFLLGAMKGDVCSISSLTTSEQPESRPACSEPNRISG
;
A
#
# COMPACT_ATOMS: atom_id res chain seq x y z
N MET A 1 -38.87 -3.53 -19.57
CA MET A 1 -38.41 -2.56 -18.56
C MET A 1 -37.25 -3.19 -17.80
N TYR A 2 -36.01 -2.77 -18.05
CA TYR A 2 -34.85 -3.37 -17.40
C TYR A 2 -34.81 -2.93 -15.94
N ARG A 3 -34.87 -3.88 -15.00
CA ARG A 3 -34.78 -3.63 -13.57
C ARG A 3 -33.39 -3.04 -13.26
N LYS A 4 -33.33 -1.89 -12.57
CA LYS A 4 -32.09 -1.32 -12.06
C LYS A 4 -31.47 -2.34 -11.11
N LEU A 5 -30.16 -2.62 -11.25
CA LEU A 5 -29.46 -3.49 -10.31
C LEU A 5 -29.53 -2.88 -8.91
N ASN A 6 -29.75 -3.71 -7.91
CA ASN A 6 -29.58 -3.31 -6.51
C ASN A 6 -28.08 -3.35 -6.14
N GLU A 7 -27.71 -2.79 -4.99
CA GLU A 7 -26.35 -2.72 -4.50
C GLU A 7 -25.70 -4.11 -4.38
N ALA A 8 -26.44 -5.10 -3.89
CA ALA A 8 -25.94 -6.46 -3.76
C ALA A 8 -25.58 -7.09 -5.11
N ALA A 9 -26.40 -6.89 -6.15
CA ALA A 9 -26.10 -7.38 -7.49
C ALA A 9 -24.92 -6.63 -8.13
N LEU A 10 -24.79 -5.33 -7.87
CA LEU A 10 -23.66 -4.53 -8.31
C LEU A 10 -22.36 -5.01 -7.63
N GLY A 11 -22.39 -5.23 -6.32
CA GLY A 11 -21.28 -5.80 -5.56
C GLY A 11 -20.85 -7.17 -6.10
N ALA A 12 -21.81 -8.07 -6.38
CA ALA A 12 -21.50 -9.39 -6.96
C ALA A 12 -20.79 -9.30 -8.33
N ILE A 13 -21.13 -8.31 -9.15
CA ILE A 13 -20.45 -8.06 -10.43
C ILE A 13 -19.01 -7.58 -10.19
N LEU A 14 -18.80 -6.67 -9.25
CA LEU A 14 -17.48 -6.15 -8.90
C LEU A 14 -16.59 -7.24 -8.32
N GLU A 15 -17.11 -8.09 -7.42
CA GLU A 15 -16.39 -9.25 -6.88
C GLU A 15 -16.01 -10.26 -7.95
N ALA A 16 -16.92 -10.57 -8.88
CA ALA A 16 -16.60 -11.42 -10.03
C ALA A 16 -15.53 -10.79 -10.94
N GLY A 17 -15.52 -9.46 -11.07
CA GLY A 17 -14.50 -8.71 -11.79
C GLY A 17 -13.15 -8.79 -11.11
N ILE A 18 -13.08 -8.56 -9.80
CA ILE A 18 -11.87 -8.65 -9.00
C ILE A 18 -11.26 -10.06 -9.11
N ALA A 19 -12.08 -11.10 -8.96
CA ALA A 19 -11.62 -12.48 -9.10
C ALA A 19 -11.08 -12.80 -10.51
N GLU A 20 -11.67 -12.24 -11.57
CA GLU A 20 -11.19 -12.47 -12.95
C GLU A 20 -9.88 -11.69 -13.20
N PHE A 21 -9.76 -10.46 -12.71
CA PHE A 21 -8.53 -9.66 -12.84
C PHE A 21 -7.38 -10.25 -12.01
N ASP A 22 -7.65 -10.74 -10.81
CA ASP A 22 -6.68 -11.47 -9.98
C ASP A 22 -6.14 -12.72 -10.70
N ARG A 23 -7.04 -13.49 -11.29
CA ARG A 23 -6.71 -14.75 -11.95
C ARG A 23 -5.81 -14.60 -13.18
N CYS A 24 -5.96 -13.55 -13.98
CA CYS A 24 -5.29 -13.45 -15.28
C CYS A 24 -4.72 -12.07 -15.63
N GLY A 25 -4.83 -11.08 -14.73
CA GLY A 25 -4.40 -9.71 -14.97
C GLY A 25 -5.38 -8.91 -15.84
N PHE A 26 -5.13 -7.61 -15.96
CA PHE A 26 -6.03 -6.68 -16.65
C PHE A 26 -6.21 -7.02 -18.14
N GLN A 27 -5.12 -7.23 -18.88
CA GLN A 27 -5.20 -7.37 -20.34
C GLN A 27 -5.95 -8.64 -20.79
N PRO A 28 -5.65 -9.85 -20.29
CA PRO A 28 -6.33 -11.09 -20.70
C PRO A 28 -7.74 -11.24 -20.12
N ALA A 29 -8.11 -10.52 -19.05
CA ALA A 29 -9.40 -10.66 -18.38
C ALA A 29 -10.60 -10.52 -19.32
N SER A 30 -11.59 -11.41 -19.16
CA SER A 30 -12.76 -11.51 -20.03
C SER A 30 -14.03 -11.02 -19.35
N ILE A 31 -14.64 -9.96 -19.87
CA ILE A 31 -15.96 -9.47 -19.41
C ILE A 31 -17.05 -10.55 -19.57
N ALA A 32 -16.92 -11.46 -20.53
CA ALA A 32 -17.85 -12.59 -20.67
C ALA A 32 -17.72 -13.60 -19.53
N ALA A 33 -16.50 -13.86 -19.06
CA ALA A 33 -16.25 -14.70 -17.87
C ALA A 33 -16.83 -14.05 -16.62
N VAL A 34 -16.58 -12.74 -16.41
CA VAL A 34 -17.17 -11.97 -15.32
C VAL A 34 -18.69 -12.07 -15.33
N ALA A 35 -19.32 -11.80 -16.47
CA ALA A 35 -20.78 -11.84 -16.62
C ALA A 35 -21.36 -13.23 -16.27
N LYS A 36 -20.70 -14.29 -16.73
CA LYS A 36 -21.08 -15.67 -16.41
C LYS A 36 -21.00 -15.95 -14.91
N ASN A 37 -19.90 -15.53 -14.26
CA ASN A 37 -19.67 -15.78 -12.84
C ASN A 37 -20.63 -14.95 -11.95
N ALA A 38 -20.97 -13.73 -12.38
CA ALA A 38 -21.93 -12.86 -11.68
C ALA A 38 -23.40 -13.19 -11.99
N GLY A 39 -23.68 -14.14 -12.88
CA GLY A 39 -25.05 -14.51 -13.26
C GLY A 39 -25.81 -13.40 -14.04
N VAL A 40 -25.09 -12.57 -14.80
CA VAL A 40 -25.65 -11.48 -15.61
C VAL A 40 -25.26 -11.61 -17.09
N SER A 41 -25.89 -10.81 -17.97
CA SER A 41 -25.43 -10.72 -19.35
C SER A 41 -24.29 -9.73 -19.50
N VAL A 42 -23.41 -9.94 -20.48
CA VAL A 42 -22.32 -9.01 -20.86
C VAL A 42 -22.87 -7.59 -21.11
N GLY A 43 -24.03 -7.48 -21.73
CA GLY A 43 -24.69 -6.20 -21.99
C GLY A 43 -25.07 -5.43 -20.71
N VAL A 44 -25.30 -6.13 -19.60
CA VAL A 44 -25.53 -5.50 -18.29
C VAL A 44 -24.26 -4.82 -17.81
N ILE A 45 -23.11 -5.48 -17.89
CA ILE A 45 -21.82 -4.91 -17.45
C ILE A 45 -21.48 -3.67 -18.28
N TYR A 46 -21.53 -3.75 -19.61
CA TYR A 46 -21.26 -2.60 -20.46
C TYR A 46 -22.27 -1.45 -20.28
N LYS A 47 -23.53 -1.75 -19.96
CA LYS A 47 -24.53 -0.71 -19.67
C LYS A 47 -24.16 0.10 -18.40
N TYR A 48 -23.61 -0.55 -17.37
CA TYR A 48 -23.29 0.11 -16.09
C TYR A 48 -21.90 0.78 -16.11
N PHE A 49 -20.95 0.17 -16.79
CA PHE A 49 -19.55 0.59 -16.72
C PHE A 49 -19.01 1.15 -18.05
N GLY A 50 -19.73 0.98 -19.16
CA GLY A 50 -19.33 1.47 -20.46
C GLY A 50 -18.27 0.61 -21.15
N ASP A 51 -17.09 0.48 -20.57
CA ASP A 51 -15.98 -0.29 -21.09
C ASP A 51 -15.24 -1.08 -20.01
N LYS A 52 -14.26 -1.90 -20.42
CA LYS A 52 -13.45 -2.73 -19.53
C LYS A 52 -12.56 -1.91 -18.61
N ASP A 53 -12.04 -0.77 -19.10
CA ASP A 53 -11.19 0.13 -18.33
C ASP A 53 -11.97 0.75 -17.17
N THR A 54 -13.14 1.28 -17.43
CA THR A 54 -14.04 1.85 -16.42
C THR A 54 -14.50 0.78 -15.43
N PHE A 55 -14.77 -0.44 -15.90
CA PHE A 55 -15.11 -1.57 -15.04
C PHE A 55 -13.95 -1.95 -14.12
N PHE A 56 -12.73 -2.03 -14.65
CA PHE A 56 -11.52 -2.28 -13.86
C PHE A 56 -11.34 -1.23 -12.75
N LEU A 57 -11.45 0.06 -13.10
CA LEU A 57 -11.37 1.14 -12.11
C LEU A 57 -12.46 1.05 -11.04
N ALA A 58 -13.68 0.61 -11.40
CA ALA A 58 -14.74 0.38 -10.43
C ALA A 58 -14.41 -0.78 -9.49
N CYS A 59 -13.81 -1.87 -9.98
CA CYS A 59 -13.34 -2.98 -9.16
C CYS A 59 -12.22 -2.53 -8.19
N VAL A 60 -11.26 -1.74 -8.68
CA VAL A 60 -10.21 -1.15 -7.82
C VAL A 60 -10.83 -0.31 -6.70
N ARG A 61 -11.77 0.59 -7.02
CA ARG A 61 -12.43 1.44 -6.01
C ARG A 61 -13.20 0.61 -4.99
N HIS A 62 -13.89 -0.43 -5.43
CA HIS A 62 -14.61 -1.33 -4.53
C HIS A 62 -13.67 -2.03 -3.53
N SER A 63 -12.52 -2.52 -3.99
CA SER A 63 -11.51 -3.12 -3.10
C SER A 63 -10.94 -2.11 -2.09
N LEU A 64 -10.74 -0.85 -2.52
CA LEU A 64 -10.24 0.22 -1.66
C LEU A 64 -11.26 0.68 -0.61
N GLU A 65 -12.56 0.65 -0.91
CA GLU A 65 -13.62 0.99 0.04
C GLU A 65 -13.61 0.06 1.25
N LEU A 66 -13.40 -1.23 1.05
CA LEU A 66 -13.28 -2.19 2.15
C LEU A 66 -12.01 -1.95 2.98
N MET A 67 -10.89 -1.67 2.32
CA MET A 67 -9.64 -1.34 3.02
C MET A 67 -9.79 -0.07 3.85
N ASP A 68 -10.37 0.98 3.27
CA ASP A 68 -10.60 2.26 3.95
C ASP A 68 -11.50 2.08 5.18
N ALA A 69 -12.61 1.34 5.05
CA ALA A 69 -13.49 1.01 6.16
C ALA A 69 -12.76 0.27 7.29
N THR A 70 -11.95 -0.73 6.95
CA THR A 70 -11.13 -1.51 7.89
C THR A 70 -10.14 -0.61 8.66
N LEU A 71 -9.45 0.28 7.94
CA LEU A 71 -8.50 1.21 8.53
C LEU A 71 -9.18 2.25 9.44
N GLN A 72 -10.31 2.80 9.00
CA GLN A 72 -11.08 3.77 9.79
C GLN A 72 -11.61 3.15 11.08
N GLU A 73 -12.14 1.93 11.03
CA GLU A 73 -12.60 1.19 12.20
C GLU A 73 -11.45 0.93 13.18
N ALA A 74 -10.31 0.44 12.70
CA ALA A 74 -9.13 0.18 13.53
C ALA A 74 -8.56 1.46 14.15
N ALA A 75 -8.63 2.59 13.44
CA ALA A 75 -8.14 3.89 13.90
C ALA A 75 -9.11 4.59 14.86
N ALA A 76 -10.41 4.34 14.78
CA ALA A 76 -11.44 4.97 15.61
C ALA A 76 -11.25 4.66 17.11
N CYS A 77 -10.70 3.50 17.45
CA CYS A 77 -10.41 3.14 18.82
C CYS A 77 -9.23 3.96 19.37
N GLY A 78 -9.46 4.75 20.41
CA GLY A 78 -8.45 5.54 21.11
C GLY A 78 -7.36 4.69 21.78
N GLY A 79 -6.52 5.34 22.59
CA GLY A 79 -5.49 4.69 23.38
C GLY A 79 -4.06 5.07 22.97
N PRO A 80 -3.06 4.44 23.61
CA PRO A 80 -1.64 4.68 23.32
C PRO A 80 -1.29 4.40 21.86
N LEU A 81 -0.32 5.12 21.30
CA LEU A 81 0.16 4.95 19.93
C LEU A 81 0.47 3.49 19.59
N ALA A 82 1.17 2.79 20.51
CA ALA A 82 1.51 1.37 20.33
C ALA A 82 0.27 0.50 20.08
N ALA A 83 -0.80 0.67 20.87
CA ALA A 83 -2.02 -0.11 20.73
C ALA A 83 -2.78 0.24 19.44
N ARG A 84 -2.76 1.51 19.03
CA ARG A 84 -3.38 1.97 17.78
C ARG A 84 -2.65 1.39 16.57
N MET A 85 -1.31 1.44 16.54
CA MET A 85 -0.49 0.85 15.48
C MET A 85 -0.70 -0.66 15.39
N GLN A 86 -0.67 -1.36 16.53
CA GLN A 86 -0.87 -2.81 16.57
C GLN A 86 -2.23 -3.22 16.02
N ARG A 87 -3.31 -2.48 16.34
CA ARG A 87 -4.64 -2.74 15.79
C ARG A 87 -4.69 -2.54 14.29
N LEU A 88 -4.11 -1.45 13.77
CA LEU A 88 -4.04 -1.18 12.34
C LEU A 88 -3.29 -2.29 11.61
N ILE A 89 -2.10 -2.66 12.09
CA ILE A 89 -1.30 -3.75 11.51
C ILE A 89 -2.07 -5.06 11.50
N LEU A 90 -2.69 -5.43 12.63
CA LEU A 90 -3.44 -6.67 12.74
C LEU A 90 -4.69 -6.69 11.85
N ALA A 91 -5.39 -5.57 11.74
CA ALA A 91 -6.54 -5.42 10.86
C ALA A 91 -6.15 -5.64 9.39
N LEU A 92 -5.04 -5.03 8.94
CA LEU A 92 -4.52 -5.19 7.59
C LEU A 92 -4.04 -6.62 7.30
N ILE A 93 -3.37 -7.28 8.25
CA ILE A 93 -2.97 -8.69 8.11
C ILE A 93 -4.20 -9.57 7.89
N ARG A 94 -5.24 -9.41 8.72
CA ARG A 94 -6.47 -10.18 8.62
C ARG A 94 -7.20 -9.93 7.31
N GLN A 95 -7.32 -8.67 6.90
CA GLN A 95 -7.91 -8.31 5.62
C GLN A 95 -7.13 -8.92 4.45
N SER A 96 -5.81 -8.86 4.47
CA SER A 96 -4.97 -9.42 3.40
C SER A 96 -5.13 -10.93 3.26
N ARG A 97 -5.37 -11.65 4.34
CA ARG A 97 -5.67 -13.09 4.31
C ARG A 97 -7.07 -13.38 3.76
N SER A 98 -8.07 -12.60 4.17
CA SER A 98 -9.47 -12.84 3.77
C SER A 98 -9.80 -12.33 2.36
N HIS A 99 -9.07 -11.33 1.86
CA HIS A 99 -9.29 -10.67 0.57
C HIS A 99 -7.99 -10.52 -0.22
N ALA A 100 -7.28 -11.64 -0.43
CA ALA A 100 -5.99 -11.64 -1.14
C ALA A 100 -6.10 -11.04 -2.55
N SER A 101 -7.18 -11.30 -3.27
CA SER A 101 -7.47 -10.76 -4.59
C SER A 101 -7.55 -9.23 -4.64
N TYR A 102 -7.89 -8.56 -3.52
CA TYR A 102 -7.91 -7.09 -3.46
C TYR A 102 -6.50 -6.50 -3.50
N ASN A 103 -5.55 -7.15 -2.83
CA ASN A 103 -4.14 -6.75 -2.91
C ASN A 103 -3.54 -7.06 -4.29
N ALA A 104 -3.99 -8.12 -4.98
CA ALA A 104 -3.61 -8.39 -6.35
C ALA A 104 -4.08 -7.27 -7.30
N MET A 105 -5.28 -6.71 -7.11
CA MET A 105 -5.75 -5.52 -7.84
C MET A 105 -4.82 -4.31 -7.64
N TYR A 106 -4.35 -4.07 -6.42
CA TYR A 106 -3.38 -3.01 -6.15
C TYR A 106 -2.05 -3.26 -6.87
N ASN A 107 -1.55 -4.48 -6.85
CA ASN A 107 -0.32 -4.85 -7.58
C ASN A 107 -0.48 -4.67 -9.10
N GLU A 108 -1.66 -4.99 -9.66
CA GLU A 108 -1.95 -4.80 -11.09
C GLU A 108 -1.89 -3.32 -11.51
N ILE A 109 -2.27 -2.38 -10.63
CA ILE A 109 -2.20 -0.93 -10.91
C ILE A 109 -0.76 -0.49 -11.20
N THR A 110 0.23 -1.10 -10.56
CA THR A 110 1.66 -0.79 -10.75
C THR A 110 2.25 -1.49 -11.98
N SER A 111 1.49 -2.40 -12.61
CA SER A 111 1.90 -3.12 -13.82
C SER A 111 1.95 -2.22 -15.05
N GLY A 112 2.72 -2.63 -16.07
CA GLY A 112 2.83 -1.91 -17.32
C GLY A 112 1.50 -1.71 -18.06
N SER A 113 0.55 -2.65 -17.92
CA SER A 113 -0.78 -2.60 -18.55
C SER A 113 -1.67 -1.50 -17.98
N CYS A 114 -1.50 -1.14 -16.73
CA CYS A 114 -2.29 -0.14 -16.01
C CYS A 114 -1.60 1.23 -15.85
N ARG A 115 -0.39 1.41 -16.43
CA ARG A 115 0.43 2.62 -16.28
C ARG A 115 -0.32 3.92 -16.57
N LYS A 116 -1.28 3.92 -17.51
CA LYS A 116 -2.09 5.09 -17.84
C LYS A 116 -2.95 5.61 -16.68
N TYR A 117 -3.24 4.76 -15.68
CA TYR A 117 -4.05 5.10 -14.50
C TYR A 117 -3.20 5.42 -13.27
N ALA A 118 -1.91 5.11 -13.28
CA ALA A 118 -1.04 5.17 -12.10
C ALA A 118 -1.13 6.51 -11.36
N GLY A 119 -1.00 7.63 -12.06
CA GLY A 119 -1.03 8.95 -11.43
C GLY A 119 -2.40 9.35 -10.85
N THR A 120 -3.50 8.89 -11.44
CA THR A 120 -4.85 9.17 -10.93
C THR A 120 -5.15 8.30 -9.72
N LEU A 121 -4.87 7.01 -9.82
CA LEU A 121 -5.11 6.05 -8.75
C LEU A 121 -4.18 6.31 -7.56
N ALA A 122 -2.90 6.63 -7.78
CA ALA A 122 -2.01 7.00 -6.68
C ALA A 122 -2.57 8.18 -5.87
N ARG A 123 -3.06 9.24 -6.52
CA ARG A 123 -3.69 10.35 -5.79
C ARG A 123 -4.97 9.94 -5.07
N GLU A 124 -5.80 9.10 -5.67
CA GLU A 124 -7.07 8.66 -5.08
C GLU A 124 -6.84 7.73 -3.87
N ILE A 125 -5.89 6.82 -3.98
CA ILE A 125 -5.57 5.81 -2.96
C ILE A 125 -4.75 6.43 -1.82
N GLU A 126 -3.58 6.97 -2.18
CA GLU A 126 -2.56 7.35 -1.21
C GLU A 126 -2.96 8.59 -0.39
N SER A 127 -3.82 9.47 -0.91
CA SER A 127 -4.28 10.62 -0.13
C SER A 127 -5.07 10.24 1.13
N ARG A 128 -5.78 9.11 1.11
CA ARG A 128 -6.57 8.63 2.25
C ARG A 128 -5.70 8.05 3.34
N THR A 129 -4.80 7.12 2.99
CA THR A 129 -3.85 6.50 3.92
C THR A 129 -2.86 7.51 4.46
N ALA A 130 -2.32 8.40 3.62
CA ALA A 130 -1.43 9.48 4.03
C ALA A 130 -2.09 10.39 5.06
N ALA A 131 -3.34 10.81 4.85
CA ALA A 131 -4.06 11.64 5.80
C ALA A 131 -4.34 10.91 7.13
N LEU A 132 -4.68 9.62 7.07
CA LEU A 132 -4.94 8.80 8.25
C LEU A 132 -3.69 8.64 9.11
N TYR A 133 -2.59 8.20 8.50
CA TYR A 133 -1.36 7.91 9.22
C TYR A 133 -0.64 9.18 9.69
N THR A 134 -0.67 10.26 8.90
CA THR A 134 -0.15 11.56 9.35
C THR A 134 -0.88 12.03 10.62
N ARG A 135 -2.22 11.96 10.64
CA ARG A 135 -2.99 12.30 11.85
C ARG A 135 -2.68 11.39 13.04
N LEU A 136 -2.40 10.11 12.79
CA LEU A 136 -2.01 9.17 13.84
C LEU A 136 -0.73 9.62 14.54
N PHE A 137 0.31 9.96 13.77
CA PHE A 137 1.63 10.35 14.31
C PHE A 137 1.63 11.78 14.85
N ASP A 138 0.99 12.72 14.17
CA ASP A 138 0.85 14.10 14.64
C ASP A 138 0.10 14.15 15.98
N GLY A 139 -1.02 13.45 16.09
CA GLY A 139 -1.77 13.38 17.34
C GLY A 139 -1.00 12.69 18.48
N ALA A 140 -0.17 11.69 18.17
CA ALA A 140 0.69 11.06 19.16
C ALA A 140 1.81 12.02 19.64
N GLN A 141 2.38 12.80 18.75
CA GLN A 141 3.40 13.82 19.08
C GLN A 141 2.80 14.94 19.90
N GLN A 142 1.66 15.49 19.51
CA GLN A 142 0.95 16.53 20.26
C GLN A 142 0.49 16.03 21.65
N GLY A 143 0.12 14.75 21.74
CA GLY A 143 -0.25 14.08 23.00
C GLY A 143 0.93 13.68 23.89
N GLY A 144 2.17 14.02 23.54
CA GLY A 144 3.36 13.70 24.32
C GLY A 144 3.70 12.19 24.39
N GLN A 145 3.20 11.38 23.45
CA GLN A 145 3.46 9.94 23.40
C GLN A 145 4.78 9.58 22.71
N LEU A 146 5.43 10.55 22.08
CA LEU A 146 6.74 10.43 21.44
C LEU A 146 7.74 11.29 22.19
N THR A 147 8.91 10.74 22.50
CA THR A 147 10.01 11.43 23.20
C THR A 147 10.80 12.33 22.25
N GLU A 148 10.93 11.90 21.02
CA GLU A 148 11.64 12.64 19.97
C GLU A 148 10.65 13.31 19.01
N ARG A 149 11.08 14.44 18.44
CA ARG A 149 10.31 15.12 17.41
C ARG A 149 10.48 14.38 16.07
N ILE A 150 9.38 13.91 15.52
CA ILE A 150 9.33 13.28 14.21
C ILE A 150 8.69 14.23 13.17
N GLU A 151 8.88 13.90 11.90
CA GLU A 151 8.11 14.48 10.80
C GLU A 151 6.92 13.57 10.49
N PRO A 152 5.69 13.91 10.90
CA PRO A 152 4.55 12.99 10.84
C PRO A 152 4.26 12.46 9.43
N GLN A 153 4.43 13.28 8.38
CA GLN A 153 4.21 12.88 6.99
C GLN A 153 5.25 11.86 6.54
N LEU A 154 6.53 12.05 6.90
CA LEU A 154 7.61 11.14 6.54
C LEU A 154 7.46 9.80 7.24
N PHE A 155 7.11 9.81 8.53
CA PHE A 155 6.82 8.57 9.26
C PHE A 155 5.57 7.88 8.74
N ALA A 156 4.54 8.62 8.35
CA ALA A 156 3.36 8.06 7.69
C ALA A 156 3.75 7.32 6.39
N PHE A 157 4.62 7.91 5.58
CA PHE A 157 5.12 7.29 4.36
C PHE A 157 5.92 6.00 4.63
N PHE A 158 6.84 6.00 5.61
CA PHE A 158 7.57 4.78 5.99
C PHE A 158 6.66 3.71 6.54
N PHE A 159 5.70 4.10 7.38
CA PHE A 159 4.71 3.20 7.95
C PHE A 159 3.87 2.54 6.86
N ASP A 160 3.34 3.33 5.93
CA ASP A 160 2.56 2.86 4.79
C ASP A 160 3.33 1.87 3.91
N ASN A 161 4.59 2.19 3.55
CA ASN A 161 5.44 1.29 2.77
C ASN A 161 5.65 -0.07 3.45
N LEU A 162 5.89 -0.08 4.77
CA LEU A 162 6.04 -1.33 5.52
C LEU A 162 4.74 -2.12 5.58
N LEU A 163 3.60 -1.43 5.75
CA LEU A 163 2.29 -2.08 5.77
C LEU A 163 1.90 -2.62 4.41
N MET A 164 2.17 -1.90 3.33
CA MET A 164 1.93 -2.37 1.95
C MET A 164 2.73 -3.64 1.66
N MET A 165 4.03 -3.66 1.98
CA MET A 165 4.87 -4.85 1.80
C MET A 165 4.42 -6.02 2.69
N LEU A 166 3.94 -5.73 3.90
CA LEU A 166 3.37 -6.74 4.78
C LEU A 166 2.09 -7.34 4.20
N GLN A 167 1.18 -6.52 3.65
CA GLN A 167 -0.04 -6.97 3.00
C GLN A 167 0.27 -7.93 1.84
N PHE A 168 1.23 -7.60 0.98
CA PHE A 168 1.67 -8.50 -0.09
C PHE A 168 2.24 -9.81 0.46
N SER A 169 2.92 -9.78 1.60
CA SER A 169 3.44 -10.98 2.25
C SER A 169 2.36 -11.93 2.76
N TYR A 170 1.11 -11.48 2.85
CA TYR A 170 -0.04 -12.31 3.23
C TYR A 170 -0.97 -12.65 2.06
N SER A 171 -0.77 -12.07 0.87
CA SER A 171 -1.71 -12.19 -0.24
C SER A 171 -1.07 -12.59 -1.58
N CYS A 172 0.22 -12.37 -1.78
CA CYS A 172 0.90 -12.67 -3.05
C CYS A 172 1.93 -13.78 -2.86
N GLU A 173 1.86 -14.82 -3.68
CA GLU A 173 2.65 -16.06 -3.58
C GLU A 173 4.16 -15.79 -3.41
N TYR A 174 4.77 -14.96 -4.27
CA TYR A 174 6.19 -14.63 -4.17
C TYR A 174 6.56 -14.03 -2.81
N TYR A 175 5.75 -13.12 -2.29
CA TYR A 175 6.02 -12.45 -1.00
C TYR A 175 5.71 -13.36 0.19
N GLN A 176 4.78 -14.31 0.06
CA GLN A 176 4.52 -15.35 1.07
C GLN A 176 5.74 -16.25 1.21
N GLU A 177 6.29 -16.76 0.10
CA GLU A 177 7.52 -17.53 0.09
C GLU A 177 8.69 -16.75 0.67
N ARG A 178 8.85 -15.49 0.27
CA ARG A 178 9.87 -14.61 0.82
C ARG A 178 9.71 -14.46 2.35
N MET A 179 8.51 -14.23 2.84
CA MET A 179 8.24 -14.11 4.28
C MET A 179 8.57 -15.42 5.00
N GLN A 180 8.23 -16.57 4.43
CA GLN A 180 8.53 -17.88 5.00
C GLN A 180 10.04 -18.10 5.12
N ILE A 181 10.84 -17.72 4.12
CA ILE A 181 12.30 -17.82 4.15
C ILE A 181 12.90 -17.00 5.30
N PHE A 182 12.40 -15.79 5.54
CA PHE A 182 12.92 -14.90 6.59
C PHE A 182 12.40 -15.19 8.00
N CYS A 183 11.14 -15.60 8.11
CA CYS A 183 10.42 -15.65 9.38
C CYS A 183 10.10 -17.08 9.84
N GLY A 184 10.13 -18.07 8.95
CA GLY A 184 9.72 -19.44 9.28
C GLY A 184 8.33 -19.48 9.92
N ASP A 185 8.17 -20.30 10.95
CA ASP A 185 6.89 -20.47 11.67
C ASP A 185 6.37 -19.19 12.36
N ALA A 186 7.23 -18.18 12.54
CA ALA A 186 6.80 -16.90 13.09
C ALA A 186 5.83 -16.14 12.17
N ALA A 187 5.84 -16.44 10.86
CA ALA A 187 4.90 -15.91 9.88
C ALA A 187 3.45 -16.38 10.08
N LEU A 188 3.24 -17.46 10.84
CA LEU A 188 1.92 -18.06 11.07
C LEU A 188 1.12 -17.38 12.19
N ASP A 189 1.75 -16.55 13.03
CA ASP A 189 1.13 -15.88 14.17
C ASP A 189 0.95 -14.39 13.87
N ASP A 190 -0.24 -14.03 13.42
CA ASP A 190 -0.59 -12.65 13.05
C ASP A 190 -0.44 -11.65 14.21
N THR A 191 -0.82 -12.06 15.42
CA THR A 191 -0.74 -11.21 16.61
C THR A 191 0.71 -10.94 16.99
N LYS A 192 1.54 -11.96 16.92
CA LYS A 192 2.98 -11.86 17.18
C LYS A 192 3.68 -11.01 16.11
N MET A 193 3.29 -11.15 14.84
CA MET A 193 3.81 -10.31 13.76
C MET A 193 3.45 -8.84 13.99
N ALA A 194 2.19 -8.55 14.30
CA ALA A 194 1.74 -7.20 14.58
C ALA A 194 2.47 -6.58 15.80
N ASP A 195 2.65 -7.34 16.88
CA ASP A 195 3.40 -6.89 18.07
C ASP A 195 4.86 -6.57 17.73
N ARG A 196 5.54 -7.47 17.03
CA ARG A 196 6.95 -7.29 16.68
C ARG A 196 7.18 -6.11 15.74
N LEU A 197 6.34 -5.95 14.71
CA LEU A 197 6.42 -4.80 13.82
C LEU A 197 6.12 -3.49 14.56
N THR A 198 5.13 -3.48 15.45
CA THR A 198 4.84 -2.32 16.30
C THR A 198 6.05 -1.92 17.15
N ARG A 199 6.69 -2.88 17.81
CA ARG A 199 7.90 -2.64 18.63
C ARG A 199 9.07 -2.12 17.82
N PHE A 200 9.30 -2.68 16.63
CA PHE A 200 10.33 -2.22 15.69
C PHE A 200 10.11 -0.76 15.30
N LEU A 201 8.90 -0.40 14.90
CA LEU A 201 8.55 0.96 14.52
C LEU A 201 8.66 1.96 15.68
N LEU A 202 8.19 1.57 16.88
CA LEU A 202 8.33 2.42 18.08
C LEU A 202 9.79 2.59 18.48
N GLY A 203 10.64 1.58 18.28
CA GLY A 203 12.09 1.68 18.50
C GLY A 203 12.70 2.73 17.55
N ALA A 204 12.32 2.70 16.27
CA ALA A 204 12.79 3.68 15.29
C ALA A 204 12.38 5.13 15.60
N MET A 205 11.25 5.32 16.32
CA MET A 205 10.75 6.65 16.72
C MET A 205 11.38 7.17 18.03
N LYS A 206 12.13 6.35 18.77
CA LYS A 206 12.73 6.74 20.06
C LYS A 206 14.10 7.38 19.95
N GLY A 207 14.63 7.53 18.73
CA GLY A 207 15.80 8.37 18.50
C GLY A 207 17.13 7.90 19.10
N ASP A 208 17.33 6.60 19.37
CA ASP A 208 18.66 6.03 19.63
C ASP A 208 19.51 5.99 18.33
N VAL A 209 19.40 7.05 17.52
CA VAL A 209 20.33 7.32 16.44
C VAL A 209 21.55 7.94 17.08
N CYS A 210 22.48 7.11 17.51
CA CYS A 210 23.86 7.50 17.74
C CYS A 210 24.26 8.44 16.59
N SER A 211 24.37 9.71 16.93
CA SER A 211 24.63 10.89 16.10
C SER A 211 25.17 10.60 14.69
N ILE A 212 24.31 10.58 13.69
CA ILE A 212 24.69 10.67 12.26
C ILE A 212 25.36 12.03 11.97
N SER A 213 25.23 13.01 12.87
CA SER A 213 25.91 14.30 12.83
C SER A 213 27.45 14.23 12.77
N SER A 214 28.05 13.08 13.02
CA SER A 214 29.51 12.90 12.85
C SER A 214 29.94 12.47 11.45
N LEU A 215 29.01 12.14 10.57
CA LEU A 215 29.34 11.71 9.20
C LEU A 215 29.32 12.83 8.16
N THR A 216 28.82 14.02 8.49
CA THR A 216 28.67 15.14 7.55
C THR A 216 29.76 16.21 7.69
N THR A 217 30.81 15.98 8.48
CA THR A 217 31.82 17.03 8.78
C THR A 217 33.21 16.71 8.22
N SER A 218 33.39 15.92 7.17
CA SER A 218 34.69 15.62 6.58
C SER A 218 34.76 15.74 5.07
N GLU A 219 33.99 16.62 4.44
CA GLU A 219 34.30 17.05 3.07
C GLU A 219 34.67 18.52 3.06
N GLN A 220 35.94 18.79 3.41
CA GLN A 220 36.61 20.00 2.90
C GLN A 220 36.93 19.75 1.41
N PRO A 221 36.65 20.72 0.53
CA PRO A 221 37.04 20.57 -0.88
C PRO A 221 38.58 20.61 -0.98
N GLU A 222 39.17 19.48 -1.34
CA GLU A 222 40.55 19.45 -1.77
C GLU A 222 40.74 20.39 -2.96
N SER A 223 41.61 21.39 -2.78
CA SER A 223 42.06 22.31 -3.80
C SER A 223 42.67 21.52 -4.96
N ARG A 224 42.01 21.51 -6.11
CA ARG A 224 42.60 21.00 -7.37
C ARG A 224 43.92 21.71 -7.66
N PRO A 225 45.01 20.98 -7.93
CA PRO A 225 46.23 21.61 -8.47
C PRO A 225 45.98 22.10 -9.88
N ALA A 226 46.41 23.33 -10.16
CA ALA A 226 46.33 23.96 -11.47
C ALA A 226 47.00 23.11 -12.53
N CYS A 227 46.29 22.73 -13.59
CA CYS A 227 46.85 22.16 -14.80
C CYS A 227 47.76 23.20 -15.48
N SER A 228 49.04 22.94 -15.48
CA SER A 228 50.03 23.64 -16.31
C SER A 228 49.77 23.38 -17.80
N GLU A 229 49.65 24.44 -18.57
CA GLU A 229 49.53 24.41 -20.05
C GLU A 229 50.72 23.67 -20.69
N PRO A 230 50.50 22.86 -21.74
CA PRO A 230 51.63 22.33 -22.52
C PRO A 230 52.13 23.37 -23.51
N ASN A 231 53.44 23.57 -23.43
CA ASN A 231 54.33 24.38 -24.27
C ASN A 231 54.10 24.11 -25.77
N ARG A 232 53.84 25.16 -26.57
CA ARG A 232 53.89 25.11 -28.03
C ARG A 232 55.34 24.99 -28.46
N ILE A 233 55.72 23.93 -29.12
CA ILE A 233 56.95 23.81 -29.90
C ILE A 233 56.60 24.14 -31.34
N SER A 234 57.23 25.21 -31.82
CA SER A 234 57.28 25.61 -33.22
C SER A 234 58.33 24.74 -33.92
N GLY A 235 58.01 24.25 -35.12
CA GLY A 235 58.90 23.53 -36.01
C GLY A 235 58.12 22.99 -37.22
#